data_61783540d8f5ae896f41765b3bbf110c
#
_entry.id   61783540d8f5ae896f41765b3bbf110c
#
_cell.length_a   1.000
_cell.length_b   1.000
_cell.length_c   1.000
_cell.angle_alpha   90.00
_cell.angle_beta   90.00
_cell.angle_gamma   90.00
#
_symmetry.space_group_name_H-M   'P 1'
#
loop_
_entity.id
_entity.type
_entity.pdbx_description
1 polymer ?
#
loop_
_entity_poly.entity_id
_entity_poly.type
_entity_poly.pdbx_seq_one_letter_code
_entity_poly.pdbx_strand_id
1 'polypeptide(L)'
;KVSLVYGQMNEPPGARARVALSGLTQAEYFRDEENQDVLFFVDNIFRFTQAGSEVSALLGRIPSAVGYQPTLATDMGALQERITTTNKGSITSVQAIYVPADDLTDPAPATSFSHLDATTVLNRSIAELGIYPAVDPLDSTSRILEPRTLGEKHYQVARDVQKTLQ
;
A
#
# COMPACT_ATOMS: atom_id res chain seq x y z
N LYS A 1 -9.40 19.80 7.36
CA LYS A 1 -9.85 19.91 5.96
C LYS A 1 -9.69 18.54 5.32
N VAL A 2 -10.57 18.18 4.37
CA VAL A 2 -10.52 16.92 3.61
C VAL A 2 -10.60 17.24 2.13
N SER A 3 -9.78 16.58 1.31
CA SER A 3 -9.89 16.55 -0.14
C SER A 3 -10.25 15.12 -0.56
N LEU A 4 -11.27 14.97 -1.39
CA LEU A 4 -11.76 13.69 -1.87
C LEU A 4 -11.52 13.57 -3.37
N VAL A 5 -10.81 12.52 -3.79
CA VAL A 5 -10.49 12.26 -5.19
C VAL A 5 -11.01 10.87 -5.54
N TYR A 6 -11.91 10.80 -6.50
CA TYR A 6 -12.60 9.57 -6.87
C TYR A 6 -12.18 9.07 -8.25
N GLY A 7 -11.92 7.78 -8.35
CA GLY A 7 -11.82 7.03 -9.59
C GLY A 7 -12.81 5.89 -9.56
N GLN A 8 -13.93 6.04 -10.25
CA GLN A 8 -14.99 5.04 -10.27
C GLN A 8 -14.64 3.86 -11.16
N MET A 9 -15.18 2.68 -10.83
CA MET A 9 -14.89 1.44 -11.56
C MET A 9 -15.40 1.42 -13.00
N ASN A 10 -16.42 2.22 -13.30
CA ASN A 10 -16.99 2.37 -14.64
C ASN A 10 -16.22 3.37 -15.53
N GLU A 11 -15.25 4.07 -14.99
CA GLU A 11 -14.38 4.95 -15.75
C GLU A 11 -13.43 4.17 -16.68
N PRO A 12 -13.00 4.75 -17.81
CA PRO A 12 -11.98 4.15 -18.64
C PRO A 12 -10.68 3.86 -17.90
N PRO A 13 -9.94 2.81 -18.26
CA PRO A 13 -8.73 2.40 -17.53
C PRO A 13 -7.66 3.50 -17.49
N GLY A 14 -7.56 4.35 -18.50
CA GLY A 14 -6.66 5.50 -18.47
C GLY A 14 -7.00 6.52 -17.38
N ALA A 15 -8.27 6.80 -17.15
CA ALA A 15 -8.73 7.67 -16.07
C ALA A 15 -8.43 7.03 -14.70
N ARG A 16 -8.75 5.76 -14.52
CA ARG A 16 -8.50 5.01 -13.27
C ARG A 16 -7.00 4.90 -12.95
N ALA A 17 -6.14 4.79 -13.95
CA ALA A 17 -4.69 4.79 -13.77
C ALA A 17 -4.14 6.18 -13.36
N ARG A 18 -4.83 7.26 -13.70
CA ARG A 18 -4.38 8.63 -13.41
C ARG A 18 -4.92 9.21 -12.12
N VAL A 19 -6.05 8.71 -11.60
CA VAL A 19 -6.69 9.27 -10.41
C VAL A 19 -5.79 9.21 -9.16
N ALA A 20 -5.03 8.14 -8.98
CA ALA A 20 -4.10 8.01 -7.87
C ALA A 20 -3.00 9.08 -7.93
N LEU A 21 -2.45 9.35 -9.11
CA LEU A 21 -1.45 10.39 -9.33
C LEU A 21 -2.03 11.79 -9.10
N SER A 22 -3.29 12.02 -9.49
CA SER A 22 -3.98 13.30 -9.25
C SER A 22 -4.19 13.55 -7.76
N GLY A 23 -4.63 12.53 -7.01
CA GLY A 23 -4.76 12.62 -5.56
C GLY A 23 -3.43 12.87 -4.86
N LEU A 24 -2.38 12.17 -5.29
CA LEU A 24 -1.03 12.36 -4.74
C LEU A 24 -0.48 13.77 -5.05
N THR A 25 -0.73 14.30 -6.24
CA THR A 25 -0.32 15.68 -6.58
C THR A 25 -0.99 16.72 -5.68
N GLN A 26 -2.25 16.51 -5.29
CA GLN A 26 -2.90 17.38 -4.31
C GLN A 26 -2.25 17.25 -2.92
N ALA A 27 -1.91 16.04 -2.49
CA ALA A 27 -1.20 15.82 -1.23
C ALA A 27 0.18 16.51 -1.23
N GLU A 28 0.92 16.41 -2.34
CA GLU A 28 2.20 17.12 -2.51
C GLU A 28 2.04 18.65 -2.46
N TYR A 29 0.99 19.20 -3.03
CA TYR A 29 0.70 20.63 -2.93
C TYR A 29 0.55 21.08 -1.48
N PHE A 30 -0.24 20.35 -0.68
CA PHE A 30 -0.41 20.67 0.74
C PHE A 30 0.90 20.52 1.52
N ARG A 31 1.71 19.50 1.20
CA ARG A 31 3.02 19.31 1.83
C ARG A 31 4.01 20.42 1.47
N ASP A 32 4.16 20.74 0.18
CA ASP A 32 5.27 21.53 -0.33
C ASP A 32 4.96 23.03 -0.44
N GLU A 33 3.72 23.41 -0.75
CA GLU A 33 3.29 24.80 -0.88
C GLU A 33 2.62 25.33 0.39
N GLU A 34 1.83 24.50 1.06
CA GLU A 34 1.13 24.87 2.30
C GLU A 34 1.93 24.52 3.57
N ASN A 35 3.07 23.83 3.44
CA ASN A 35 3.93 23.35 4.54
C ASN A 35 3.14 22.55 5.59
N GLN A 36 2.31 21.62 5.16
CA GLN A 36 1.44 20.81 6.03
C GLN A 36 1.89 19.36 6.07
N ASP A 37 1.58 18.70 7.19
CA ASP A 37 1.60 17.25 7.27
C ASP A 37 0.28 16.70 6.75
N VAL A 38 0.37 15.76 5.81
CA VAL A 38 -0.77 15.20 5.08
C VAL A 38 -0.96 13.74 5.45
N LEU A 39 -2.18 13.37 5.80
CA LEU A 39 -2.58 11.96 5.92
C LEU A 39 -3.30 11.55 4.63
N PHE A 40 -2.69 10.64 3.89
CA PHE A 40 -3.10 10.22 2.56
C PHE A 40 -3.68 8.80 2.59
N PHE A 41 -4.98 8.69 2.32
CA PHE A 41 -5.67 7.39 2.25
C PHE A 41 -5.83 6.94 0.81
N VAL A 42 -5.53 5.67 0.55
CA VAL A 42 -5.73 5.02 -0.76
C VAL A 42 -6.58 3.77 -0.59
N ASP A 43 -7.76 3.79 -1.15
CA ASP A 43 -8.65 2.62 -1.16
C ASP A 43 -9.06 2.29 -2.62
N ASN A 44 -8.42 1.34 -3.25
CA ASN A 44 -7.22 0.65 -2.80
C ASN A 44 -6.15 0.70 -3.90
N ILE A 45 -4.90 0.49 -3.55
CA ILE A 45 -3.77 0.59 -4.49
C ILE A 45 -3.80 -0.50 -5.58
N PHE A 46 -4.43 -1.64 -5.34
CA PHE A 46 -4.60 -2.69 -6.34
C PHE A 46 -5.34 -2.17 -7.59
N ARG A 47 -6.30 -1.24 -7.43
CA ARG A 47 -7.04 -0.67 -8.55
C ARG A 47 -6.15 0.16 -9.49
N PHE A 48 -5.14 0.82 -8.95
CA PHE A 48 -4.10 1.49 -9.74
C PHE A 48 -3.34 0.48 -10.61
N THR A 49 -2.90 -0.63 -10.02
CA THR A 49 -2.21 -1.72 -10.74
C THR A 49 -3.10 -2.36 -11.80
N GLN A 50 -4.35 -2.65 -11.47
CA GLN A 50 -5.33 -3.23 -12.38
C GLN A 50 -5.56 -2.33 -13.60
N ALA A 51 -5.77 -1.03 -13.38
CA ALA A 51 -5.93 -0.06 -14.46
C ALA A 51 -4.67 0.02 -15.34
N GLY A 52 -3.49 -0.06 -14.74
CA GLY A 52 -2.21 -0.13 -15.47
C GLY A 52 -2.10 -1.36 -16.37
N SER A 53 -2.54 -2.53 -15.90
CA SER A 53 -2.54 -3.75 -16.71
C SER A 53 -3.52 -3.68 -17.87
N GLU A 54 -4.71 -3.11 -17.67
CA GLU A 54 -5.69 -2.89 -18.72
C GLU A 54 -5.16 -1.93 -19.81
N VAL A 55 -4.54 -0.81 -19.41
CA VAL A 55 -3.89 0.13 -20.34
C VAL A 55 -2.77 -0.55 -21.13
N SER A 56 -1.94 -1.35 -20.45
CA SER A 56 -0.85 -2.09 -21.08
C SER A 56 -1.36 -3.08 -22.15
N ALA A 57 -2.46 -3.78 -21.83
CA ALA A 57 -3.11 -4.69 -22.78
C ALA A 57 -3.68 -3.95 -24.01
N LEU A 58 -4.33 -2.81 -23.80
CA LEU A 58 -4.84 -1.95 -24.89
C LEU A 58 -3.72 -1.44 -25.80
N LEU A 59 -2.52 -1.25 -25.26
CA LEU A 59 -1.33 -0.85 -26.03
C LEU A 59 -0.63 -2.03 -26.71
N GLY A 60 -1.16 -3.25 -26.60
CA GLY A 60 -0.59 -4.44 -27.22
C GLY A 60 0.75 -4.88 -26.62
N ARG A 61 1.06 -4.49 -25.39
CA ARG A 61 2.29 -4.91 -24.71
C ARG A 61 2.19 -6.36 -24.28
N ILE A 62 3.29 -7.09 -24.37
CA ILE A 62 3.37 -8.48 -23.90
C ILE A 62 3.24 -8.47 -22.38
N PRO A 63 2.25 -9.20 -21.80
CA PRO A 63 2.08 -9.25 -20.35
C PRO A 63 3.23 -9.98 -19.67
N SER A 64 3.51 -9.60 -18.43
CA SER A 64 4.43 -10.31 -17.53
C SER A 64 3.69 -11.39 -16.72
N ALA A 65 4.29 -11.86 -15.63
CA ALA A 65 3.70 -12.88 -14.77
C ALA A 65 2.25 -12.53 -14.34
N VAL A 66 1.38 -13.52 -14.33
CA VAL A 66 -0.03 -13.42 -13.93
C VAL A 66 -0.83 -12.40 -14.77
N GLY A 67 -0.33 -12.00 -15.95
CA GLY A 67 -1.02 -11.06 -16.82
C GLY A 67 -0.82 -9.57 -16.48
N TYR A 68 0.03 -9.24 -15.52
CA TYR A 68 0.34 -7.85 -15.18
C TYR A 68 1.21 -7.17 -16.25
N GLN A 69 1.21 -5.84 -16.24
CA GLN A 69 2.07 -5.03 -17.09
C GLN A 69 3.57 -5.27 -16.78
N PRO A 70 4.45 -5.26 -17.80
CA PRO A 70 5.88 -5.41 -17.57
C PRO A 70 6.49 -4.25 -16.78
N THR A 71 5.80 -3.11 -16.70
CA THR A 71 6.20 -1.90 -15.95
C THR A 71 5.64 -1.86 -14.54
N LEU A 72 5.06 -2.94 -14.02
CA LEU A 72 4.41 -2.97 -12.71
C LEU A 72 5.26 -2.37 -11.59
N ALA A 73 6.50 -2.84 -11.45
CA ALA A 73 7.40 -2.35 -10.40
C ALA A 73 7.77 -0.87 -10.59
N THR A 74 7.99 -0.45 -11.84
CA THR A 74 8.32 0.93 -12.16
C THR A 74 7.14 1.87 -11.91
N ASP A 75 5.93 1.48 -12.31
CA ASP A 75 4.72 2.27 -12.12
C ASP A 75 4.41 2.42 -10.62
N MET A 76 4.52 1.33 -9.86
CA MET A 76 4.33 1.34 -8.42
C MET A 76 5.40 2.19 -7.71
N GLY A 77 6.66 2.01 -8.07
CA GLY A 77 7.77 2.79 -7.52
C GLY A 77 7.60 4.29 -7.79
N ALA A 78 7.24 4.67 -9.01
CA ALA A 78 7.03 6.06 -9.37
C ALA A 78 5.90 6.75 -8.56
N LEU A 79 4.90 5.99 -8.12
CA LEU A 79 3.86 6.50 -7.22
C LEU A 79 4.33 6.52 -5.76
N GLN A 80 4.88 5.42 -5.27
CA GLN A 80 5.21 5.25 -3.85
C GLN A 80 6.37 6.15 -3.39
N GLU A 81 7.39 6.36 -4.22
CA GLU A 81 8.54 7.21 -3.89
C GLU A 81 8.18 8.69 -3.69
N ARG A 82 7.04 9.13 -4.20
CA ARG A 82 6.52 10.49 -3.97
C ARG A 82 5.89 10.66 -2.59
N ILE A 83 5.51 9.56 -1.94
CA ILE A 83 4.95 9.54 -0.58
C ILE A 83 6.12 9.59 0.40
N THR A 84 6.55 10.79 0.75
CA THR A 84 7.74 11.00 1.56
C THR A 84 7.66 12.28 2.38
N THR A 85 8.55 12.39 3.34
CA THR A 85 8.79 13.61 4.11
C THR A 85 9.78 14.50 3.38
N THR A 86 9.50 15.79 3.32
CA THR A 86 10.40 16.83 2.82
C THR A 86 10.79 17.77 3.95
N ASN A 87 11.57 18.78 3.64
CA ASN A 87 11.91 19.84 4.60
C ASN A 87 10.72 20.79 4.91
N LYS A 88 9.61 20.66 4.20
CA LYS A 88 8.41 21.51 4.33
C LYS A 88 7.25 20.83 5.05
N GLY A 89 7.15 19.52 4.95
CA GLY A 89 6.08 18.75 5.54
C GLY A 89 6.23 17.25 5.23
N SER A 90 5.22 16.47 5.59
CA SER A 90 5.22 15.03 5.39
C SER A 90 3.95 14.53 4.71
N ILE A 91 4.06 13.39 4.05
CA ILE A 91 2.90 12.59 3.63
C ILE A 91 3.01 11.25 4.34
N THR A 92 2.06 10.96 5.22
CA THR A 92 1.86 9.64 5.82
C THR A 92 0.71 8.96 5.10
N SER A 93 0.93 7.75 4.58
CA SER A 93 -0.12 7.04 3.86
C SER A 93 -0.68 5.85 4.62
N VAL A 94 -1.97 5.62 4.44
CA VAL A 94 -2.66 4.39 4.81
C VAL A 94 -3.27 3.83 3.54
N GLN A 95 -2.79 2.67 3.11
CA GLN A 95 -3.15 2.08 1.82
C GLN A 95 -3.84 0.74 2.05
N ALA A 96 -5.07 0.61 1.56
CA ALA A 96 -5.70 -0.69 1.47
C ALA A 96 -5.12 -1.46 0.28
N ILE A 97 -4.76 -2.72 0.50
CA ILE A 97 -4.22 -3.59 -0.53
C ILE A 97 -5.13 -4.82 -0.65
N TYR A 98 -5.78 -4.95 -1.79
CA TYR A 98 -6.50 -6.16 -2.12
C TYR A 98 -5.51 -7.26 -2.53
N VAL A 99 -5.68 -8.43 -1.92
CA VAL A 99 -4.84 -9.61 -2.19
C VAL A 99 -5.67 -10.63 -2.98
N PRO A 100 -5.44 -10.80 -4.28
CA PRO A 100 -6.19 -11.77 -5.09
C PRO A 100 -6.04 -13.20 -4.55
N ALA A 101 -7.17 -13.90 -4.36
CA ALA A 101 -7.22 -15.27 -3.89
C ALA A 101 -6.47 -15.55 -2.56
N ASP A 102 -6.34 -14.54 -1.70
CA ASP A 102 -5.56 -14.57 -0.45
C ASP A 102 -4.07 -14.96 -0.67
N ASP A 103 -3.54 -14.76 -1.89
CA ASP A 103 -2.16 -15.06 -2.27
C ASP A 103 -1.24 -13.84 -2.12
N LEU A 104 -0.51 -13.77 -1.01
CA LEU A 104 0.44 -12.70 -0.73
C LEU A 104 1.65 -12.69 -1.71
N THR A 105 1.84 -13.76 -2.46
CA THR A 105 2.92 -13.87 -3.47
C THR A 105 2.51 -13.36 -4.85
N ASP A 106 1.25 -12.99 -5.04
CA ASP A 106 0.79 -12.33 -6.26
C ASP A 106 1.65 -11.08 -6.54
N PRO A 107 2.09 -10.83 -7.78
CA PRO A 107 3.01 -9.73 -8.10
C PRO A 107 2.53 -8.34 -7.66
N ALA A 108 1.22 -8.07 -7.65
CA ALA A 108 0.70 -6.75 -7.27
C ALA A 108 0.87 -6.47 -5.76
N PRO A 109 0.35 -7.29 -4.82
CA PRO A 109 0.62 -7.10 -3.41
C PRO A 109 2.11 -7.22 -3.07
N ALA A 110 2.83 -8.20 -3.63
CA ALA A 110 4.26 -8.39 -3.37
C ALA A 110 5.09 -7.15 -3.72
N THR A 111 4.82 -6.53 -4.88
CA THR A 111 5.48 -5.28 -5.27
C THR A 111 5.09 -4.12 -4.35
N SER A 112 3.82 -4.04 -3.95
CA SER A 112 3.35 -2.99 -3.04
C SER A 112 4.03 -3.09 -1.67
N PHE A 113 4.16 -4.29 -1.11
CA PHE A 113 4.76 -4.50 0.22
C PHE A 113 6.20 -4.01 0.30
N SER A 114 6.95 -4.08 -0.79
CA SER A 114 8.35 -3.62 -0.81
C SER A 114 8.52 -2.11 -0.53
N HIS A 115 7.48 -1.33 -0.75
CA HIS A 115 7.47 0.13 -0.54
C HIS A 115 6.88 0.55 0.81
N LEU A 116 6.31 -0.36 1.60
CA LEU A 116 5.63 -0.03 2.84
C LEU A 116 6.56 -0.13 4.05
N ASP A 117 6.40 0.79 4.99
CA ASP A 117 7.13 0.79 6.26
C ASP A 117 6.52 -0.17 7.29
N ALA A 118 5.22 -0.39 7.20
CA ALA A 118 4.50 -1.35 8.02
C ALA A 118 3.37 -2.01 7.22
N THR A 119 3.12 -3.29 7.51
CA THR A 119 2.03 -4.05 6.92
C THR A 119 1.19 -4.67 8.02
N THR A 120 -0.13 -4.56 7.89
CA THR A 120 -1.10 -5.24 8.75
C THR A 120 -1.86 -6.22 7.88
N VAL A 121 -1.63 -7.51 8.08
CA VAL A 121 -2.26 -8.58 7.31
C VAL A 121 -3.49 -9.09 8.06
N LEU A 122 -4.64 -9.09 7.38
CA LEU A 122 -5.86 -9.70 7.88
C LEU A 122 -5.95 -11.13 7.38
N ASN A 123 -6.20 -12.06 8.29
CA ASN A 123 -6.24 -13.49 7.99
C ASN A 123 -7.66 -14.03 8.17
N ARG A 124 -8.16 -14.70 7.14
CA ARG A 124 -9.50 -15.27 7.11
C ARG A 124 -9.70 -16.35 8.16
N SER A 125 -8.73 -17.22 8.36
CA SER A 125 -8.80 -18.28 9.38
C SER A 125 -8.90 -17.75 10.80
N ILE A 126 -8.28 -16.61 11.09
CA ILE A 126 -8.41 -15.93 12.38
C ILE A 126 -9.82 -15.35 12.56
N ALA A 127 -10.39 -14.78 11.49
CA ALA A 127 -11.78 -14.30 11.50
C ALA A 127 -12.78 -15.44 11.72
N GLU A 128 -12.55 -16.63 11.15
CA GLU A 128 -13.37 -17.82 11.35
C GLU A 128 -13.38 -18.33 12.80
N LEU A 129 -12.31 -18.07 13.55
CA LEU A 129 -12.24 -18.32 15.00
C LEU A 129 -12.99 -17.29 15.85
N GLY A 130 -13.60 -16.27 15.20
CA GLY A 130 -14.31 -15.19 15.89
C GLY A 130 -13.40 -14.15 16.56
N ILE A 131 -12.12 -14.09 16.17
CA ILE A 131 -11.16 -13.14 16.70
C ILE A 131 -11.14 -11.89 15.82
N TYR A 132 -11.47 -10.74 16.40
CA TYR A 132 -11.50 -9.45 15.72
C TYR A 132 -10.77 -8.36 16.50
N PRO A 133 -9.99 -7.50 15.83
CA PRO A 133 -9.62 -7.56 14.41
C PRO A 133 -8.82 -8.81 14.08
N ALA A 134 -9.06 -9.41 12.91
CA ALA A 134 -8.45 -10.66 12.48
C ALA A 134 -7.02 -10.44 11.94
N VAL A 135 -6.19 -9.77 12.70
CA VAL A 135 -4.80 -9.44 12.35
C VAL A 135 -3.92 -10.65 12.57
N ASP A 136 -3.15 -11.01 11.56
CA ASP A 136 -2.11 -12.04 11.66
C ASP A 136 -0.83 -11.42 12.24
N PRO A 137 -0.43 -11.79 13.46
CA PRO A 137 0.76 -11.21 14.08
C PRO A 137 2.07 -11.76 13.54
N LEU A 138 2.04 -12.86 12.78
CA LEU A 138 3.23 -13.47 12.18
C LEU A 138 3.52 -12.91 10.79
N ASP A 139 2.48 -12.66 10.00
CA ASP A 139 2.59 -12.08 8.66
C ASP A 139 2.61 -10.55 8.66
N SER A 140 2.18 -9.92 9.76
CA SER A 140 2.23 -8.46 9.92
C SER A 140 3.64 -8.02 10.35
N THR A 141 4.13 -6.95 9.74
CA THR A 141 5.49 -6.44 9.99
C THR A 141 5.52 -4.93 10.16
N SER A 142 6.58 -4.43 10.81
CA SER A 142 6.85 -2.99 10.90
C SER A 142 8.35 -2.75 10.97
N ARG A 143 8.86 -1.80 10.18
CA ARG A 143 10.27 -1.40 10.20
C ARG A 143 10.68 -0.75 11.52
N ILE A 144 9.74 -0.14 12.24
CA ILE A 144 10.01 0.48 13.55
C ILE A 144 9.95 -0.51 14.71
N LEU A 145 9.67 -1.81 14.47
CA LEU A 145 9.74 -2.86 15.48
C LEU A 145 11.21 -3.23 15.76
N GLU A 146 11.92 -2.31 16.39
CA GLU A 146 13.32 -2.46 16.75
C GLU A 146 13.60 -1.83 18.14
N PRO A 147 14.62 -2.30 18.87
CA PRO A 147 14.93 -1.81 20.22
C PRO A 147 15.22 -0.30 20.26
N ARG A 148 15.84 0.25 19.23
CA ARG A 148 16.20 1.67 19.16
C ARG A 148 14.99 2.59 19.14
N THR A 149 13.89 2.14 18.52
CA THR A 149 12.66 2.93 18.36
C THR A 149 11.69 2.71 19.51
N LEU A 150 11.45 1.46 19.90
CA LEU A 150 10.41 1.07 20.87
C LEU A 150 10.94 0.83 22.27
N GLY A 151 12.25 0.71 22.44
CA GLY A 151 12.89 0.26 23.67
C GLY A 151 12.94 -1.27 23.78
N GLU A 152 13.94 -1.76 24.51
CA GLU A 152 14.27 -3.19 24.61
C GLU A 152 13.10 -4.02 25.14
N LYS A 153 12.41 -3.54 26.18
CA LYS A 153 11.31 -4.27 26.82
C LYS A 153 10.15 -4.53 25.87
N HIS A 154 9.72 -3.52 25.11
CA HIS A 154 8.63 -3.66 24.14
C HIS A 154 9.02 -4.63 23.03
N TYR A 155 10.20 -4.43 22.48
CA TYR A 155 10.74 -5.30 21.42
C TYR A 155 10.78 -6.76 21.88
N GLN A 156 11.35 -7.03 23.06
CA GLN A 156 11.46 -8.39 23.58
C GLN A 156 10.10 -9.05 23.77
N VAL A 157 9.13 -8.35 24.38
CA VAL A 157 7.76 -8.87 24.56
C VAL A 157 7.12 -9.21 23.21
N ALA A 158 7.25 -8.33 22.21
CA ALA A 158 6.70 -8.59 20.88
C ALA A 158 7.32 -9.84 20.23
N ARG A 159 8.64 -10.01 20.34
CA ARG A 159 9.35 -11.20 19.83
C ARG A 159 8.96 -12.48 20.56
N ASP A 160 8.80 -12.43 21.88
CA ASP A 160 8.39 -13.57 22.68
C ASP A 160 6.96 -14.02 22.34
N VAL A 161 6.05 -13.07 22.10
CA VAL A 161 4.69 -13.37 21.62
C VAL A 161 4.74 -14.03 20.25
N GLN A 162 5.48 -13.48 19.30
CA GLN A 162 5.62 -14.09 17.97
C GLN A 162 6.18 -15.51 18.05
N LYS A 163 7.21 -15.73 18.88
CA LYS A 163 7.82 -17.06 19.10
C LYS A 163 6.83 -18.06 19.72
N THR A 164 5.93 -17.59 20.57
CA THR A 164 4.92 -18.45 21.22
C THR A 164 3.81 -18.86 20.25
N LEU A 165 3.52 -18.00 19.26
CA LEU A 165 2.49 -18.25 18.26
C LEU A 165 2.97 -19.11 17.06
N GLN A 166 4.28 -19.20 16.84
CA GLN A 166 4.90 -20.10 15.86
C GLN A 166 4.89 -21.55 16.34
#